data_ed9a0262981462c5748b0100ff8323eb
#
_entry.id   ed9a0262981462c5748b0100ff8323eb
#
_cell.length_a   1.000
_cell.length_b   1.000
_cell.length_c   1.000
_cell.angle_alpha   90.00
_cell.angle_beta   90.00
_cell.angle_gamma   90.00
#
_symmetry.space_group_name_H-M   'P 1'
#
loop_
_entity.id
_entity.type
_entity.pdbx_description
1 polymer ?
#
loop_
_entity_poly.entity_id
_entity_poly.type
_entity_poly.pdbx_seq_one_letter_code
_entity_poly.pdbx_strand_id
1 'polypeptide(L)'
;IRFLHALADAEPFRQAELTTGFIDDHRELLFPASGPDTGKVLVLAAGFLLEHRKSREVVSTDPWSPFGRQNSWRLNSDYAEPLALQVGEEVVELRVLEQDHGYQITLGDNRYTLQASLQDDYLQAVINGHRLCVYGNLHNDELVLFHEGNSITCKLYRERWETEDLAGDGSLSAPMNGAIVAVQVQAGDKVTAGRTLVIMEAMKMEHAT
;
A
#
# COMPACT_ATOMS: atom_id res chain seq x y z
N ILE A 1 8.97 -18.55 -12.03
CA ILE A 1 9.85 -18.23 -13.19
C ILE A 1 11.32 -18.19 -12.72
N ARG A 2 11.66 -17.57 -11.57
CA ARG A 2 13.02 -17.47 -11.04
C ARG A 2 13.74 -18.83 -10.94
N PHE A 3 13.06 -19.84 -10.37
CA PHE A 3 13.60 -21.18 -10.27
C PHE A 3 13.98 -21.77 -11.64
N LEU A 4 13.07 -21.64 -12.64
CA LEU A 4 13.34 -22.16 -13.99
C LEU A 4 14.50 -21.42 -14.66
N HIS A 5 14.64 -20.12 -14.42
CA HIS A 5 15.78 -19.34 -14.91
C HIS A 5 17.08 -19.80 -14.24
N ALA A 6 17.09 -19.92 -12.91
CA ALA A 6 18.26 -20.40 -12.17
C ALA A 6 18.66 -21.82 -12.58
N LEU A 7 17.67 -22.69 -12.85
CA LEU A 7 17.90 -24.04 -13.34
C LEU A 7 18.54 -24.02 -14.73
N ALA A 8 17.98 -23.24 -15.67
CA ALA A 8 18.52 -23.15 -17.03
C ALA A 8 19.91 -22.52 -17.10
N ASP A 9 20.24 -21.66 -16.15
CA ASP A 9 21.54 -20.97 -16.07
C ASP A 9 22.61 -21.77 -15.30
N ALA A 10 22.20 -22.79 -14.56
CA ALA A 10 23.10 -23.62 -13.78
C ALA A 10 24.06 -24.41 -14.71
N GLU A 11 25.36 -24.25 -14.49
CA GLU A 11 26.41 -24.92 -15.30
C GLU A 11 26.24 -26.45 -15.37
N PRO A 12 25.95 -27.19 -14.27
CA PRO A 12 25.71 -28.62 -14.33
C PRO A 12 24.51 -28.98 -15.22
N PHE A 13 23.45 -28.12 -15.23
CA PHE A 13 22.28 -28.32 -16.10
C PHE A 13 22.68 -28.14 -17.59
N ARG A 14 23.49 -27.12 -17.90
CA ARG A 14 24.01 -26.89 -19.26
C ARG A 14 24.90 -28.02 -19.77
N GLN A 15 25.62 -28.67 -18.85
CA GLN A 15 26.49 -29.80 -19.17
C GLN A 15 25.75 -31.14 -19.21
N ALA A 16 24.43 -31.13 -19.03
CA ALA A 16 23.55 -32.30 -18.98
C ALA A 16 23.92 -33.32 -17.87
N GLU A 17 24.50 -32.85 -16.77
CA GLU A 17 24.77 -33.66 -15.57
C GLU A 17 23.48 -33.78 -14.75
N LEU A 18 22.49 -34.46 -15.31
CA LEU A 18 21.15 -34.54 -14.72
C LEU A 18 21.01 -35.84 -13.91
N THR A 19 20.72 -35.68 -12.62
CA THR A 19 20.43 -36.80 -11.71
C THR A 19 18.98 -36.58 -11.12
N THR A 20 18.41 -37.63 -10.57
CA THR A 20 17.12 -37.54 -9.86
C THR A 20 17.22 -36.67 -8.59
N GLY A 21 18.44 -36.52 -8.03
CA GLY A 21 18.73 -35.66 -6.88
C GLY A 21 19.22 -34.26 -7.25
N PHE A 22 19.22 -33.86 -8.55
CA PHE A 22 19.80 -32.61 -9.03
C PHE A 22 19.36 -31.37 -8.24
N ILE A 23 18.09 -31.29 -7.89
CA ILE A 23 17.53 -30.12 -7.17
C ILE A 23 18.07 -30.07 -5.73
N ASP A 24 18.18 -31.22 -5.08
CA ASP A 24 18.69 -31.31 -3.70
C ASP A 24 20.20 -31.05 -3.64
N ASP A 25 20.95 -31.59 -4.60
CA ASP A 25 22.42 -31.45 -4.72
C ASP A 25 22.81 -29.98 -5.01
N HIS A 26 21.98 -29.24 -5.75
CA HIS A 26 22.24 -27.86 -6.17
C HIS A 26 21.30 -26.85 -5.55
N ARG A 27 20.75 -27.17 -4.38
CA ARG A 27 19.71 -26.33 -3.71
C ARG A 27 20.15 -24.90 -3.46
N GLU A 28 21.38 -24.69 -3.02
CA GLU A 28 21.92 -23.35 -2.76
C GLU A 28 22.06 -22.51 -4.03
N LEU A 29 22.40 -23.14 -5.16
CA LEU A 29 22.50 -22.50 -6.45
C LEU A 29 21.13 -22.14 -7.03
N LEU A 30 20.16 -23.06 -6.88
CA LEU A 30 18.81 -22.91 -7.43
C LEU A 30 17.91 -22.00 -6.57
N PHE A 31 18.16 -21.96 -5.27
CA PHE A 31 17.42 -21.15 -4.30
C PHE A 31 18.36 -20.27 -3.48
N PRO A 32 19.04 -19.29 -4.10
CA PRO A 32 19.92 -18.41 -3.36
C PRO A 32 19.15 -17.68 -2.25
N ALA A 33 19.71 -17.68 -1.05
CA ALA A 33 19.12 -17.07 0.14
C ALA A 33 19.01 -15.53 0.02
N SER A 34 19.82 -14.89 -0.84
CA SER A 34 19.71 -13.46 -1.13
C SER A 34 18.53 -13.21 -2.05
N GLY A 35 17.40 -12.84 -1.44
CA GLY A 35 16.28 -12.20 -2.14
C GLY A 35 16.69 -10.85 -2.74
N PRO A 36 15.83 -10.23 -3.55
CA PRO A 36 16.05 -8.85 -3.98
C PRO A 36 16.22 -7.96 -2.75
N ASP A 37 17.01 -6.89 -2.88
CA ASP A 37 17.16 -5.88 -1.85
C ASP A 37 15.77 -5.34 -1.45
N THR A 38 15.26 -5.81 -0.32
CA THR A 38 13.91 -5.50 0.16
C THR A 38 13.71 -4.00 0.27
N GLY A 39 14.75 -3.26 0.68
CA GLY A 39 14.69 -1.81 0.78
C GLY A 39 14.45 -1.14 -0.58
N LYS A 40 15.19 -1.54 -1.62
CA LYS A 40 14.99 -1.00 -2.98
C LYS A 40 13.63 -1.35 -3.54
N VAL A 41 13.14 -2.56 -3.28
CA VAL A 41 11.83 -2.98 -3.77
C VAL A 41 10.71 -2.20 -3.10
N LEU A 42 10.80 -1.92 -1.80
CA LEU A 42 9.84 -1.07 -1.08
C LEU A 42 9.87 0.37 -1.61
N VAL A 43 11.04 0.89 -1.93
CA VAL A 43 11.18 2.21 -2.57
C VAL A 43 10.54 2.23 -3.96
N LEU A 44 10.69 1.16 -4.76
CA LEU A 44 10.02 1.03 -6.05
C LEU A 44 8.50 0.94 -5.89
N ALA A 45 8.02 0.21 -4.88
CA ALA A 45 6.59 0.12 -4.56
C ALA A 45 6.01 1.49 -4.18
N ALA A 46 6.71 2.23 -3.32
CA ALA A 46 6.34 3.58 -2.97
C ALA A 46 6.30 4.48 -4.21
N GLY A 47 7.32 4.43 -5.08
CA GLY A 47 7.36 5.19 -6.32
C GLY A 47 6.19 4.87 -7.25
N PHE A 48 5.84 3.59 -7.40
CA PHE A 48 4.69 3.18 -8.20
C PHE A 48 3.38 3.78 -7.67
N LEU A 49 3.14 3.66 -6.35
CA LEU A 49 1.93 4.19 -5.71
C LEU A 49 1.83 5.72 -5.81
N LEU A 50 2.95 6.42 -5.64
CA LEU A 50 3.01 7.88 -5.73
C LEU A 50 2.73 8.38 -7.15
N GLU A 51 3.36 7.77 -8.15
CA GLU A 51 3.12 8.12 -9.55
C GLU A 51 1.70 7.73 -10.00
N HIS A 52 1.19 6.57 -9.55
CA HIS A 52 -0.19 6.18 -9.80
C HIS A 52 -1.18 7.16 -9.16
N ARG A 53 -0.91 7.65 -7.94
CA ARG A 53 -1.73 8.70 -7.31
C ARG A 53 -1.74 9.98 -8.15
N LYS A 54 -0.57 10.43 -8.62
CA LYS A 54 -0.45 11.60 -9.51
C LYS A 54 -1.20 11.43 -10.83
N SER A 55 -1.13 10.25 -11.44
CA SER A 55 -1.84 10.00 -12.72
C SER A 55 -3.36 10.07 -12.60
N ARG A 56 -3.90 9.90 -11.40
CA ARG A 56 -5.34 9.98 -11.09
C ARG A 56 -5.77 11.35 -10.57
N GLU A 57 -4.85 12.29 -10.42
CA GLU A 57 -5.23 13.66 -10.06
C GLU A 57 -6.18 14.23 -11.11
N VAL A 58 -7.35 14.65 -10.65
CA VAL A 58 -8.31 15.35 -11.49
C VAL A 58 -7.68 16.69 -11.87
N VAL A 59 -7.52 16.95 -13.15
CA VAL A 59 -7.08 18.24 -13.64
C VAL A 59 -8.10 19.27 -13.17
N SER A 60 -7.74 20.05 -12.15
CA SER A 60 -8.57 21.12 -11.64
C SER A 60 -8.78 22.16 -12.74
N THR A 61 -9.99 22.71 -12.86
CA THR A 61 -10.28 23.86 -13.72
C THR A 61 -9.52 25.11 -13.28
N ASP A 62 -9.01 25.13 -12.05
CA ASP A 62 -8.11 26.14 -11.52
C ASP A 62 -6.71 25.54 -11.26
N PRO A 63 -5.77 25.63 -12.26
CA PRO A 63 -4.44 25.08 -12.13
C PRO A 63 -3.57 25.78 -11.08
N TRP A 64 -4.01 26.94 -10.58
CA TRP A 64 -3.31 27.74 -9.58
C TRP A 64 -3.80 27.50 -8.17
N SER A 65 -4.89 26.73 -8.01
CA SER A 65 -5.43 26.38 -6.69
C SER A 65 -4.47 25.45 -5.95
N PRO A 66 -3.99 25.81 -4.76
CA PRO A 66 -3.17 24.92 -3.93
C PRO A 66 -3.95 23.69 -3.45
N PHE A 67 -5.28 23.74 -3.46
CA PHE A 67 -6.14 22.63 -3.05
C PHE A 67 -6.34 21.58 -4.15
N GLY A 68 -5.97 21.88 -5.40
CA GLY A 68 -6.05 20.94 -6.52
C GLY A 68 -4.86 19.99 -6.61
N ARG A 69 -3.81 20.19 -5.83
CA ARG A 69 -2.60 19.37 -5.87
C ARG A 69 -2.55 18.45 -4.65
N GLN A 70 -2.46 17.16 -4.87
CA GLN A 70 -2.25 16.15 -3.81
C GLN A 70 -0.75 16.00 -3.52
N ASN A 71 -0.09 17.11 -3.24
CA ASN A 71 1.31 17.13 -2.82
C ASN A 71 1.39 17.38 -1.31
N SER A 72 2.48 16.94 -0.71
CA SER A 72 2.74 17.13 0.72
C SER A 72 3.26 18.51 1.06
N TRP A 73 2.97 19.52 0.21
CA TRP A 73 3.47 20.88 0.41
C TRP A 73 2.95 21.51 1.71
N ARG A 74 3.84 22.14 2.46
CA ARG A 74 3.54 22.91 3.67
C ARG A 74 4.25 24.27 3.58
N LEU A 75 3.61 25.30 4.11
CA LEU A 75 4.19 26.63 4.16
C LEU A 75 5.36 26.63 5.16
N ASN A 76 6.55 27.03 4.70
CA ASN A 76 7.77 27.20 5.49
C ASN A 76 8.30 25.93 6.19
N SER A 77 7.91 24.74 5.74
CA SER A 77 8.47 23.49 6.27
C SER A 77 8.44 22.37 5.26
N ASP A 78 9.46 21.54 5.25
CA ASP A 78 9.46 20.28 4.56
C ASP A 78 8.60 19.28 5.34
N TYR A 79 7.66 18.66 4.69
CA TYR A 79 6.82 17.62 5.30
C TYR A 79 7.06 16.29 4.63
N ALA A 80 7.63 15.36 5.39
CA ALA A 80 7.75 13.98 4.95
C ALA A 80 6.46 13.22 5.27
N GLU A 81 5.70 12.88 4.24
CA GLU A 81 4.46 12.10 4.35
C GLU A 81 4.77 10.66 4.76
N PRO A 82 4.13 10.12 5.81
CA PRO A 82 4.27 8.71 6.14
C PRO A 82 3.50 7.86 5.09
N LEU A 83 4.17 6.81 4.61
CA LEU A 83 3.61 5.81 3.72
C LEU A 83 3.86 4.44 4.33
N ALA A 84 2.82 3.79 4.79
CA ALA A 84 2.94 2.46 5.36
C ALA A 84 2.57 1.38 4.32
N LEU A 85 3.44 0.40 4.14
CA LEU A 85 3.26 -0.73 3.25
C LEU A 85 3.26 -2.02 4.05
N GLN A 86 2.27 -2.86 3.84
CA GLN A 86 2.23 -4.21 4.39
C GLN A 86 2.83 -5.19 3.39
N VAL A 87 3.84 -5.93 3.81
CA VAL A 87 4.48 -7.00 3.02
C VAL A 87 4.37 -8.30 3.83
N GLY A 88 3.52 -9.22 3.37
CA GLY A 88 3.16 -10.38 4.18
C GLY A 88 2.46 -9.97 5.46
N GLU A 89 3.05 -10.31 6.61
CA GLU A 89 2.53 -9.95 7.95
C GLU A 89 3.19 -8.69 8.52
N GLU A 90 4.25 -8.19 7.90
CA GLU A 90 5.00 -7.04 8.39
C GLU A 90 4.47 -5.74 7.80
N VAL A 91 4.34 -4.71 8.64
CA VAL A 91 4.04 -3.34 8.22
C VAL A 91 5.31 -2.52 8.27
N VAL A 92 5.68 -1.96 7.15
CA VAL A 92 6.89 -1.15 6.99
C VAL A 92 6.50 0.29 6.71
N GLU A 93 6.96 1.21 7.55
CA GLU A 93 6.73 2.64 7.40
C GLU A 93 7.89 3.27 6.62
N LEU A 94 7.54 3.98 5.54
CA LEU A 94 8.44 4.85 4.80
C LEU A 94 8.05 6.30 5.05
N ARG A 95 9.02 7.20 4.97
CA ARG A 95 8.77 8.65 4.97
C ARG A 95 9.15 9.22 3.62
N VAL A 96 8.20 9.84 2.97
CA VAL A 96 8.34 10.37 1.61
C VAL A 96 8.35 11.89 1.66
N LEU A 97 9.45 12.49 1.26
CA LEU A 97 9.56 13.92 1.03
C LEU A 97 9.56 14.17 -0.48
N GLU A 98 8.53 14.86 -0.97
CA GLU A 98 8.47 15.28 -2.37
C GLU A 98 9.44 16.44 -2.62
N GLN A 99 10.19 16.36 -3.72
CA GLN A 99 11.15 17.35 -4.17
C GLN A 99 10.82 17.76 -5.61
N ASP A 100 11.43 18.84 -6.11
CA ASP A 100 11.19 19.39 -7.47
C ASP A 100 11.35 18.34 -8.58
N HIS A 101 12.24 17.37 -8.39
CA HIS A 101 12.57 16.37 -9.42
C HIS A 101 12.45 14.93 -8.91
N GLY A 102 11.50 14.67 -8.02
CA GLY A 102 11.27 13.31 -7.52
C GLY A 102 10.99 13.25 -6.02
N TYR A 103 11.53 12.24 -5.37
CA TYR A 103 11.23 11.95 -3.97
C TYR A 103 12.50 11.62 -3.19
N GLN A 104 12.55 12.05 -1.96
CA GLN A 104 13.46 11.51 -0.96
C GLN A 104 12.68 10.56 -0.08
N ILE A 105 13.06 9.29 -0.06
CA ILE A 105 12.39 8.24 0.72
C ILE A 105 13.32 7.77 1.82
N THR A 106 12.84 7.80 3.05
CA THR A 106 13.55 7.29 4.22
C THR A 106 12.89 6.00 4.68
N LEU A 107 13.67 4.94 4.82
CA LEU A 107 13.27 3.64 5.31
C LEU A 107 14.20 3.23 6.45
N GLY A 108 13.72 3.29 7.69
CA GLY A 108 14.58 3.17 8.87
C GLY A 108 15.70 4.22 8.85
N ASP A 109 16.95 3.76 8.91
CA ASP A 109 18.13 4.62 8.84
C ASP A 109 18.61 4.90 7.40
N ASN A 110 18.04 4.21 6.42
CA ASN A 110 18.45 4.33 5.02
C ASN A 110 17.66 5.43 4.31
N ARG A 111 18.38 6.22 3.52
CA ARG A 111 17.81 7.30 2.72
C ARG A 111 18.04 7.01 1.23
N TYR A 112 16.97 7.13 0.45
CA TYR A 112 16.98 6.91 -0.99
C TYR A 112 16.50 8.16 -1.71
N THR A 113 17.16 8.50 -2.83
CA THR A 113 16.65 9.46 -3.80
C THR A 113 15.97 8.69 -4.91
N LEU A 114 14.73 9.04 -5.22
CA LEU A 114 13.93 8.39 -6.24
C LEU A 114 13.45 9.42 -7.25
N GLN A 115 13.73 9.17 -8.52
CA GLN A 115 13.02 9.77 -9.65
C GLN A 115 12.21 8.66 -10.31
N ALA A 116 10.95 8.89 -10.56
CA ALA A 116 10.05 7.87 -11.09
C ALA A 116 9.14 8.45 -12.16
N SER A 117 8.77 7.62 -13.11
CA SER A 117 7.78 7.91 -14.15
C SER A 117 7.02 6.64 -14.46
N LEU A 118 5.70 6.71 -14.33
CA LEU A 118 4.79 5.59 -14.57
C LEU A 118 4.09 5.77 -15.91
N GLN A 119 4.16 4.75 -16.76
CA GLN A 119 3.40 4.66 -18.00
C GLN A 119 2.61 3.35 -17.97
N ASP A 120 1.31 3.46 -17.86
CA ASP A 120 0.42 2.32 -17.60
C ASP A 120 0.87 1.52 -16.37
N ASP A 121 1.32 0.28 -16.57
CA ASP A 121 1.82 -0.62 -15.51
C ASP A 121 3.36 -0.68 -15.45
N TYR A 122 4.05 0.17 -16.22
CA TYR A 122 5.50 0.17 -16.34
C TYR A 122 6.11 1.37 -15.64
N LEU A 123 6.84 1.13 -14.56
CA LEU A 123 7.57 2.14 -13.81
C LEU A 123 9.04 2.19 -14.26
N GLN A 124 9.47 3.36 -14.74
CA GLN A 124 10.87 3.70 -14.89
C GLN A 124 11.31 4.49 -13.65
N ALA A 125 12.34 4.01 -12.98
CA ALA A 125 12.82 4.62 -11.75
C ALA A 125 14.35 4.79 -11.79
N VAL A 126 14.81 5.84 -11.13
CA VAL A 126 16.24 6.06 -10.84
C VAL A 126 16.36 6.15 -9.32
N ILE A 127 16.97 5.14 -8.70
CA ILE A 127 17.20 5.09 -7.26
C ILE A 127 18.70 5.30 -7.01
N ASN A 128 19.05 6.36 -6.28
CA ASN A 128 20.45 6.71 -5.96
C ASN A 128 21.35 6.73 -7.22
N GLY A 129 20.82 7.21 -8.35
CA GLY A 129 21.54 7.28 -9.62
C GLY A 129 21.50 5.99 -10.46
N HIS A 130 20.96 4.89 -9.95
CA HIS A 130 20.80 3.63 -10.68
C HIS A 130 19.43 3.55 -11.34
N ARG A 131 19.42 3.36 -12.66
CA ARG A 131 18.17 3.19 -13.42
C ARG A 131 17.65 1.77 -13.29
N LEU A 132 16.38 1.65 -12.92
CA LEU A 132 15.64 0.41 -12.75
C LEU A 132 14.31 0.52 -13.48
N CYS A 133 13.81 -0.62 -13.95
CA CYS A 133 12.52 -0.71 -14.62
C CYS A 133 11.75 -1.87 -14.01
N VAL A 134 10.50 -1.63 -13.64
CA VAL A 134 9.65 -2.65 -13.05
C VAL A 134 8.25 -2.60 -13.65
N TYR A 135 7.62 -3.74 -13.73
CA TYR A 135 6.19 -3.85 -14.01
C TYR A 135 5.45 -3.98 -12.70
N GLY A 136 4.33 -3.30 -12.57
CA GLY A 136 3.46 -3.38 -11.40
C GLY A 136 2.02 -3.52 -11.82
N ASN A 137 1.23 -4.20 -11.00
CA ASN A 137 -0.22 -4.25 -11.14
C ASN A 137 -0.84 -3.88 -9.81
N LEU A 138 -1.65 -2.82 -9.80
CA LEU A 138 -2.35 -2.32 -8.62
C LEU A 138 -3.83 -2.64 -8.72
N HIS A 139 -4.31 -3.45 -7.78
CA HIS A 139 -5.72 -3.80 -7.68
C HIS A 139 -6.19 -3.71 -6.22
N ASN A 140 -7.21 -2.90 -5.92
CA ASN A 140 -7.80 -2.75 -4.58
C ASN A 140 -6.76 -2.54 -3.46
N ASP A 141 -5.86 -1.56 -3.61
CA ASP A 141 -4.77 -1.25 -2.67
C ASP A 141 -3.69 -2.34 -2.55
N GLU A 142 -3.78 -3.44 -3.33
CA GLU A 142 -2.75 -4.47 -3.42
C GLU A 142 -1.90 -4.26 -4.68
N LEU A 143 -0.62 -4.02 -4.49
CA LEU A 143 0.37 -3.84 -5.55
C LEU A 143 1.23 -5.08 -5.68
N VAL A 144 1.28 -5.65 -6.88
CA VAL A 144 2.23 -6.71 -7.23
C VAL A 144 3.29 -6.12 -8.15
N LEU A 145 4.54 -6.12 -7.72
CA LEU A 145 5.68 -5.69 -8.52
C LEU A 145 6.47 -6.88 -9.05
N PHE A 146 6.90 -6.78 -10.30
CA PHE A 146 7.75 -7.75 -10.97
C PHE A 146 9.11 -7.12 -11.24
N HIS A 147 10.16 -7.62 -10.58
CA HIS A 147 11.52 -7.12 -10.69
C HIS A 147 12.52 -8.28 -10.69
N GLU A 148 13.41 -8.34 -11.69
CA GLU A 148 14.46 -9.37 -11.82
C GLU A 148 13.96 -10.82 -11.62
N GLY A 149 12.81 -11.15 -12.23
CA GLY A 149 12.22 -12.49 -12.14
C GLY A 149 11.55 -12.83 -10.81
N ASN A 150 11.50 -11.87 -9.87
CA ASN A 150 10.77 -11.98 -8.62
C ASN A 150 9.44 -11.22 -8.71
N SER A 151 8.46 -11.67 -7.93
CA SER A 151 7.25 -10.89 -7.66
C SER A 151 7.19 -10.60 -6.17
N ILE A 152 6.85 -9.35 -5.84
CA ILE A 152 6.63 -8.91 -4.49
C ILE A 152 5.26 -8.29 -4.42
N THR A 153 4.47 -8.77 -3.47
CA THR A 153 3.14 -8.23 -3.20
C THR A 153 3.20 -7.37 -1.96
N CYS A 154 2.72 -6.15 -2.07
CA CYS A 154 2.55 -5.25 -0.94
C CYS A 154 1.18 -4.60 -0.98
N LYS A 155 0.65 -4.25 0.18
CA LYS A 155 -0.62 -3.53 0.32
C LYS A 155 -0.36 -2.17 0.93
N LEU A 156 -1.10 -1.16 0.47
CA LEU A 156 -1.12 0.12 1.16
C LEU A 156 -1.80 -0.08 2.51
N TYR A 157 -1.00 0.02 3.58
CA TYR A 157 -1.54 -0.08 4.93
C TYR A 157 -2.15 1.26 5.33
N ARG A 158 -3.44 1.24 5.66
CA ARG A 158 -4.15 2.36 6.27
C ARG A 158 -4.61 1.93 7.64
N GLU A 159 -4.26 2.66 8.66
CA GLU A 159 -4.86 2.45 9.96
C GLU A 159 -6.37 2.63 9.82
N ARG A 160 -7.11 1.54 9.88
CA ARG A 160 -8.55 1.60 10.05
C ARG A 160 -8.81 1.98 11.50
N TRP A 161 -9.31 3.16 11.71
CA TRP A 161 -9.95 3.48 12.97
C TRP A 161 -11.15 2.55 13.08
N GLU A 162 -11.21 1.75 14.14
CA GLU A 162 -12.24 0.71 14.37
C GLU A 162 -13.71 1.22 14.39
N THR A 163 -13.93 2.47 14.01
CA THR A 163 -15.27 3.08 13.94
C THR A 163 -16.11 2.61 12.74
N GLU A 164 -15.51 1.95 11.72
CA GLU A 164 -16.29 1.48 10.56
C GLU A 164 -16.78 0.03 10.69
N ASP A 165 -16.19 -0.79 11.56
CA ASP A 165 -16.63 -2.19 11.76
C ASP A 165 -17.88 -2.33 12.67
N LEU A 166 -18.36 -1.25 13.26
CA LEU A 166 -19.58 -1.27 14.09
C LEU A 166 -20.88 -1.31 13.27
N ALA A 167 -20.81 -1.12 11.95
CA ALA A 167 -21.98 -1.11 11.09
C ALA A 167 -22.43 -2.50 10.59
N GLY A 168 -21.63 -3.56 10.83
CA GLY A 168 -21.86 -4.90 10.25
C GLY A 168 -22.39 -5.97 11.19
N ASP A 169 -22.24 -5.81 12.50
CA ASP A 169 -22.47 -6.91 13.46
C ASP A 169 -23.76 -6.78 14.30
N GLY A 170 -24.70 -5.90 13.88
CA GLY A 170 -25.96 -5.69 14.60
C GLY A 170 -25.78 -5.08 16.01
N SER A 171 -24.57 -4.63 16.34
CA SER A 171 -24.29 -3.93 17.60
C SER A 171 -24.81 -2.50 17.53
N LEU A 172 -25.75 -2.17 18.45
CA LEU A 172 -26.27 -0.81 18.62
C LEU A 172 -25.35 -0.02 19.56
N SER A 173 -24.20 0.39 19.05
CA SER A 173 -23.30 1.27 19.79
C SER A 173 -23.61 2.73 19.49
N ALA A 174 -23.65 3.57 20.53
CA ALA A 174 -23.88 4.99 20.38
C ALA A 174 -22.67 5.64 19.66
N PRO A 175 -22.88 6.47 18.61
CA PRO A 175 -21.80 7.11 17.86
C PRO A 175 -21.03 8.15 18.70
N MET A 176 -21.60 8.62 19.79
CA MET A 176 -20.99 9.59 20.70
C MET A 176 -21.63 9.52 22.09
N ASN A 177 -21.03 10.16 23.07
CA ASN A 177 -21.59 10.28 24.41
C ASN A 177 -22.86 11.18 24.38
N GLY A 178 -23.97 10.68 24.88
CA GLY A 178 -25.26 11.42 24.90
C GLY A 178 -26.26 10.75 25.84
N ALA A 179 -27.45 11.33 25.94
CA ALA A 179 -28.56 10.81 26.71
C ALA A 179 -29.60 10.14 25.78
N ILE A 180 -30.14 8.98 26.19
CA ILE A 180 -31.21 8.34 25.45
C ILE A 180 -32.51 9.11 25.74
N VAL A 181 -33.13 9.63 24.70
CA VAL A 181 -34.39 10.40 24.77
C VAL A 181 -35.59 9.46 24.62
N ALA A 182 -35.51 8.51 23.70
CA ALA A 182 -36.60 7.56 23.46
C ALA A 182 -36.09 6.22 22.98
N VAL A 183 -36.73 5.13 23.42
CA VAL A 183 -36.56 3.76 22.90
C VAL A 183 -37.87 3.38 22.23
N GLN A 184 -37.84 3.09 20.92
CA GLN A 184 -39.04 2.86 20.10
C GLN A 184 -39.36 1.37 19.87
N VAL A 185 -38.60 0.46 20.49
CA VAL A 185 -38.77 -0.98 20.33
C VAL A 185 -38.67 -1.68 21.67
N GLN A 186 -39.24 -2.89 21.75
CA GLN A 186 -39.18 -3.76 22.91
C GLN A 186 -38.44 -5.07 22.57
N ALA A 187 -37.93 -5.73 23.59
CA ALA A 187 -37.29 -7.03 23.41
C ALA A 187 -38.28 -8.04 22.77
N GLY A 188 -37.85 -8.59 21.63
CA GLY A 188 -38.66 -9.54 20.85
C GLY A 188 -39.38 -8.94 19.64
N ASP A 189 -39.34 -7.62 19.45
CA ASP A 189 -39.95 -6.96 18.26
C ASP A 189 -39.18 -7.35 16.98
N LYS A 190 -39.92 -7.59 15.91
CA LYS A 190 -39.34 -7.74 14.58
C LYS A 190 -39.14 -6.36 13.95
N VAL A 191 -37.88 -6.09 13.61
CA VAL A 191 -37.48 -4.81 13.00
C VAL A 191 -36.99 -5.03 11.56
N THR A 192 -37.16 -4.01 10.73
CA THR A 192 -36.66 -4.00 9.35
C THR A 192 -35.47 -3.05 9.26
N ALA A 193 -34.56 -3.28 8.31
CA ALA A 193 -33.44 -2.39 8.07
C ALA A 193 -33.91 -0.95 7.83
N GLY A 194 -33.26 0.02 8.48
CA GLY A 194 -33.60 1.45 8.40
C GLY A 194 -34.71 1.94 9.37
N ARG A 195 -35.26 1.06 10.23
CA ARG A 195 -36.17 1.47 11.27
C ARG A 195 -35.42 2.06 12.45
N THR A 196 -35.78 3.25 12.88
CA THR A 196 -35.23 3.87 14.11
C THR A 196 -35.61 3.05 15.35
N LEU A 197 -34.63 2.66 16.11
CA LEU A 197 -34.78 1.83 17.33
C LEU A 197 -34.64 2.70 18.60
N VAL A 198 -33.67 3.59 18.58
CA VAL A 198 -33.35 4.46 19.73
C VAL A 198 -33.09 5.88 19.21
N ILE A 199 -33.54 6.84 19.99
CA ILE A 199 -33.23 8.27 19.75
C ILE A 199 -32.37 8.74 20.91
N MET A 200 -31.21 9.29 20.59
CA MET A 200 -30.30 9.87 21.57
C MET A 200 -30.08 11.36 21.30
N GLU A 201 -29.93 12.13 22.34
CA GLU A 201 -29.54 13.53 22.28
C GLU A 201 -28.06 13.68 22.66
N ALA A 202 -27.30 14.32 21.79
CA ALA A 202 -25.92 14.68 22.05
C ALA A 202 -25.66 16.08 21.50
N MET A 203 -25.01 16.94 22.26
CA MET A 203 -24.65 18.30 21.87
C MET A 203 -25.84 19.13 21.32
N LYS A 204 -27.06 18.99 21.89
CA LYS A 204 -28.32 19.65 21.48
C LYS A 204 -28.80 19.20 20.07
N MET A 205 -28.40 18.06 19.60
CA MET A 205 -28.88 17.44 18.37
C MET A 205 -29.43 16.04 18.66
N GLU A 206 -30.52 15.67 18.00
CA GLU A 206 -31.10 14.34 18.09
C GLU A 206 -30.48 13.44 17.01
N HIS A 207 -30.00 12.25 17.39
CA HIS A 207 -29.49 11.21 16.50
C HIS A 207 -30.42 9.99 16.61
N ALA A 208 -30.92 9.54 15.49
CA ALA A 208 -31.73 8.32 15.37
C ALA A 208 -30.82 7.17 14.94
N THR A 209 -30.85 6.06 15.68
CA THR A 209 -30.10 4.81 15.39
C THR A 209 -31.07 3.66 15.23
#